data_44143114d2f3c18301edf42a5f4c866e
#
_entry.id   44143114d2f3c18301edf42a5f4c866e
#
_cell.length_a   1.000
_cell.length_b   1.000
_cell.length_c   1.000
_cell.angle_alpha   90.00
_cell.angle_beta   90.00
_cell.angle_gamma   90.00
#
_symmetry.space_group_name_H-M   'P 1'
#
loop_
_entity.id
_entity.type
_entity.pdbx_description
1 polymer ?
#
loop_
_entity_poly.entity_id
_entity_poly.type
_entity_poly.pdbx_seq_one_letter_code
_entity_poly.pdbx_strand_id
1 'polypeptide(L)'
;AKAQVALLEKELNQYEFLSYWKFGFGTKEDVLAAYQALKISTVLDASLKTSDVFIIDKERNQRGRLDDRDKNEIKRNSPIYVLSSYDCLEVTVLKNKMSEDVRILFTEYRQKRKGNFNSTSRRADDLKGDEKN
;
A
#
# COMPACT_ATOMS: atom_id res chain seq x y z
N ALA A 1 17.39 -6.34 -17.16
CA ALA A 1 16.52 -5.58 -16.24
C ALA A 1 16.85 -4.08 -16.22
N LYS A 2 18.07 -3.65 -15.85
CA LYS A 2 18.43 -2.21 -15.75
C LYS A 2 18.20 -1.42 -17.04
N ALA A 3 18.58 -1.98 -18.21
CA ALA A 3 18.37 -1.33 -19.51
C ALA A 3 16.88 -1.15 -19.85
N GLN A 4 16.05 -2.14 -19.50
CA GLN A 4 14.59 -2.07 -19.69
C GLN A 4 13.95 -1.00 -18.78
N VAL A 5 14.42 -0.90 -17.54
CA VAL A 5 13.96 0.15 -16.62
C VAL A 5 14.35 1.54 -17.12
N ALA A 6 15.56 1.72 -17.62
CA ALA A 6 16.00 2.99 -18.21
C ALA A 6 15.15 3.43 -19.42
N LEU A 7 14.73 2.47 -20.25
CA LEU A 7 13.79 2.74 -21.35
C LEU A 7 12.42 3.15 -20.83
N LEU A 8 11.90 2.42 -19.83
CA LEU A 8 10.63 2.75 -19.19
C LEU A 8 10.64 4.14 -18.53
N GLU A 9 11.71 4.46 -17.80
CA GLU A 9 11.86 5.79 -17.20
C GLU A 9 11.86 6.90 -18.28
N LYS A 10 12.57 6.69 -19.38
CA LYS A 10 12.59 7.62 -20.49
C LYS A 10 11.21 7.82 -21.12
N GLU A 11 10.46 6.75 -21.27
CA GLU A 11 9.10 6.76 -21.80
C GLU A 11 8.13 7.49 -20.88
N LEU A 12 8.15 7.18 -19.59
CA LEU A 12 7.28 7.79 -18.57
C LEU A 12 7.59 9.28 -18.38
N ASN A 13 8.87 9.68 -18.42
CA ASN A 13 9.28 11.07 -18.29
C ASN A 13 8.84 11.97 -19.47
N GLN A 14 8.35 11.40 -20.57
CA GLN A 14 7.71 12.16 -21.65
C GLN A 14 6.31 12.68 -21.25
N TYR A 15 5.67 12.03 -20.31
CA TYR A 15 4.31 12.36 -19.84
C TYR A 15 4.33 13.10 -18.51
N GLU A 16 5.13 12.65 -17.58
CA GLU A 16 5.22 13.19 -16.23
C GLU A 16 6.64 13.01 -15.68
N PHE A 17 7.22 14.03 -15.06
CA PHE A 17 8.52 13.92 -14.44
C PHE A 17 8.45 13.18 -13.09
N LEU A 18 8.92 11.94 -13.05
CA LEU A 18 8.80 11.03 -11.91
C LEU A 18 9.99 11.14 -10.93
N SER A 19 10.28 12.35 -10.43
CA SER A 19 11.41 12.59 -9.52
C SER A 19 11.36 11.77 -8.21
N TYR A 20 10.17 11.41 -7.78
CA TYR A 20 9.94 10.63 -6.54
C TYR A 20 9.88 9.12 -6.79
N TRP A 21 9.84 8.69 -8.02
CA TRP A 21 9.84 7.27 -8.35
C TRP A 21 11.25 6.70 -8.29
N LYS A 22 11.43 5.60 -7.56
CA LYS A 22 12.71 4.92 -7.40
C LYS A 22 12.58 3.45 -7.78
N PHE A 23 13.50 2.97 -8.60
CA PHE A 23 13.60 1.56 -8.95
C PHE A 23 14.66 0.90 -8.09
N GLY A 24 14.26 -0.10 -7.30
CA GLY A 24 15.18 -0.96 -6.55
C GLY A 24 15.56 -2.19 -7.39
N PHE A 25 16.82 -2.59 -7.28
CA PHE A 25 17.34 -3.80 -7.92
C PHE A 25 17.93 -4.71 -6.86
N GLY A 26 17.64 -6.00 -6.93
CA GLY A 26 18.16 -7.00 -6.01
C GLY A 26 18.27 -8.36 -6.69
N THR A 27 18.83 -9.31 -5.98
CA THR A 27 18.82 -10.73 -6.36
C THR A 27 17.39 -11.29 -6.19
N LYS A 28 17.18 -12.51 -6.66
CA LYS A 28 15.91 -13.23 -6.43
C LYS A 28 15.63 -13.38 -4.93
N GLU A 29 16.66 -13.68 -4.16
CA GLU A 29 16.61 -13.87 -2.72
C GLU A 29 16.23 -12.57 -2.02
N ASP A 30 16.80 -11.43 -2.45
CA ASP A 30 16.46 -10.10 -1.90
C ASP A 30 15.00 -9.75 -2.16
N VAL A 31 14.50 -10.00 -3.36
CA VAL A 31 13.10 -9.75 -3.73
C VAL A 31 12.16 -10.61 -2.90
N LEU A 32 12.46 -11.90 -2.74
CA LEU A 32 11.66 -12.81 -1.92
C LEU A 32 11.66 -12.39 -0.45
N ALA A 33 12.83 -12.03 0.10
CA ALA A 33 12.94 -11.56 1.48
C ALA A 33 12.14 -10.28 1.72
N ALA A 34 12.24 -9.31 0.80
CA ALA A 34 11.47 -8.08 0.87
C ALA A 34 9.96 -8.35 0.80
N TYR A 35 9.53 -9.25 -0.08
CA TYR A 35 8.13 -9.61 -0.22
C TYR A 35 7.61 -10.35 1.02
N GLN A 36 8.38 -11.28 1.58
CA GLN A 36 8.01 -12.01 2.80
C GLN A 36 7.92 -11.14 4.04
N ALA A 37 8.62 -10.00 4.05
CA ALA A 37 8.52 -9.03 5.15
C ALA A 37 7.19 -8.24 5.14
N LEU A 38 6.43 -8.31 4.03
CA LEU A 38 5.12 -7.67 3.92
C LEU A 38 4.01 -8.59 4.44
N LYS A 39 2.96 -8.00 5.00
CA LYS A 39 1.72 -8.74 5.33
C LYS A 39 0.94 -8.97 4.04
N ILE A 40 1.00 -10.19 3.51
CA ILE A 40 0.47 -10.52 2.19
C ILE A 40 -0.35 -11.79 2.27
N SER A 41 -1.44 -11.82 1.51
CA SER A 41 -2.28 -13.02 1.33
C SER A 41 -1.91 -13.82 0.07
N THR A 42 -1.14 -13.24 -0.84
CA THR A 42 -0.77 -13.84 -2.12
C THR A 42 0.69 -14.28 -2.15
N VAL A 43 0.99 -15.26 -2.96
CA VAL A 43 2.36 -15.76 -3.19
C VAL A 43 2.82 -15.25 -4.56
N LEU A 44 4.10 -14.83 -4.65
CA LEU A 44 4.70 -14.48 -5.93
C LEU A 44 4.72 -15.68 -6.88
N ASP A 45 4.49 -15.43 -8.15
CA ASP A 45 4.66 -16.43 -9.19
C ASP A 45 6.16 -16.78 -9.43
N ALA A 46 6.42 -17.76 -10.28
CA ALA A 46 7.78 -18.18 -10.61
C ALA A 46 8.63 -17.07 -11.25
N SER A 47 8.00 -16.04 -11.82
CA SER A 47 8.65 -14.87 -12.42
C SER A 47 8.82 -13.69 -11.46
N LEU A 48 8.44 -13.87 -10.20
CA LEU A 48 8.46 -12.85 -9.14
C LEU A 48 7.61 -11.61 -9.46
N LYS A 49 6.51 -11.79 -10.18
CA LYS A 49 5.57 -10.73 -10.54
C LYS A 49 4.41 -10.71 -9.56
N THR A 50 3.95 -9.50 -9.26
CA THR A 50 2.70 -9.27 -8.54
C THR A 50 2.03 -8.02 -9.10
N SER A 51 0.70 -7.99 -9.04
CA SER A 51 -0.10 -6.77 -9.26
C SER A 51 -0.35 -6.01 -7.96
N ASP A 52 0.05 -6.55 -6.82
CA ASP A 52 -0.15 -5.93 -5.52
C ASP A 52 0.77 -4.72 -5.32
N VAL A 53 0.19 -3.61 -4.88
CA VAL A 53 0.89 -2.42 -4.38
C VAL A 53 0.64 -2.28 -2.89
N PHE A 54 1.62 -1.74 -2.18
CA PHE A 54 1.61 -1.60 -0.73
C PHE A 54 1.83 -0.15 -0.32
N ILE A 55 1.15 0.29 0.72
CA ILE A 55 1.40 1.58 1.35
C ILE A 55 2.30 1.32 2.54
N ILE A 56 3.50 1.93 2.53
CA ILE A 56 4.43 1.90 3.65
C ILE A 56 4.62 3.34 4.14
N ASP A 57 4.41 3.57 5.42
CA ASP A 57 4.56 4.89 6.01
C ASP A 57 6.02 5.27 6.28
N LYS A 58 6.26 6.48 6.79
CA LYS A 58 7.59 6.98 7.09
C LYS A 58 8.28 6.23 8.22
N GLU A 59 7.50 5.65 9.12
CA GLU A 59 7.94 4.81 10.24
C GLU A 59 8.17 3.34 9.81
N ARG A 60 8.03 3.03 8.52
CA ARG A 60 8.16 1.70 7.91
C ARG A 60 7.06 0.71 8.30
N ASN A 61 5.90 1.18 8.73
CA ASN A 61 4.74 0.32 8.94
C ASN A 61 3.97 0.14 7.64
N GLN A 62 3.58 -1.08 7.34
CA GLN A 62 2.65 -1.36 6.27
C GLN A 62 1.25 -0.90 6.68
N ARG A 63 0.62 -0.12 5.81
CA ARG A 63 -0.71 0.42 6.02
C ARG A 63 -1.75 -0.40 5.27
N GLY A 64 -2.94 -0.48 5.84
CA GLY A 64 -4.07 -1.22 5.28
C GLY A 64 -5.32 -1.02 6.12
N ARG A 65 -6.32 -1.86 5.90
CA ARG A 65 -7.59 -1.86 6.65
C ARG A 65 -7.75 -3.18 7.36
N LEU A 66 -7.97 -3.18 8.67
CA LEU A 66 -8.25 -4.40 9.44
C LEU A 66 -9.64 -4.95 9.16
N ASP A 67 -10.55 -4.11 8.69
CA ASP A 67 -11.90 -4.46 8.29
C ASP A 67 -12.29 -3.66 7.04
N ASP A 68 -12.26 -4.29 5.88
CA ASP A 68 -12.60 -3.66 4.60
C ASP A 68 -14.06 -3.90 4.19
N ARG A 69 -14.90 -4.40 5.09
CA ARG A 69 -16.32 -4.62 4.84
C ARG A 69 -17.04 -3.30 4.57
N ASP A 70 -17.96 -3.33 3.63
CA ASP A 70 -18.88 -2.23 3.41
C ASP A 70 -20.01 -2.20 4.47
N LYS A 71 -20.81 -1.12 4.45
CA LYS A 71 -21.91 -0.94 5.42
C LYS A 71 -22.97 -2.05 5.36
N ASN A 72 -23.18 -2.64 4.18
CA ASN A 72 -24.18 -3.70 4.00
C ASN A 72 -23.62 -5.02 4.50
N GLU A 73 -22.35 -5.29 4.27
CA GLU A 73 -21.65 -6.46 4.79
C GLU A 73 -21.61 -6.46 6.33
N ILE A 74 -21.35 -5.28 6.92
CA ILE A 74 -21.40 -5.09 8.38
C ILE A 74 -22.81 -5.38 8.92
N LYS A 75 -23.86 -4.84 8.26
CA LYS A 75 -25.26 -5.10 8.67
C LYS A 75 -25.66 -6.57 8.56
N ARG A 76 -25.12 -7.28 7.59
CA ARG A 76 -25.37 -8.73 7.39
C ARG A 76 -24.49 -9.61 8.27
N ASN A 77 -23.62 -8.99 9.09
CA ASN A 77 -22.64 -9.70 9.92
C ASN A 77 -21.73 -10.65 9.10
N SER A 78 -21.35 -10.22 7.88
CA SER A 78 -20.41 -10.95 7.04
C SER A 78 -19.06 -11.11 7.73
N PRO A 79 -18.27 -12.14 7.41
CA PRO A 79 -16.93 -12.30 7.96
C PRO A 79 -16.04 -11.08 7.72
N ILE A 80 -15.21 -10.73 8.70
CA ILE A 80 -14.22 -9.66 8.59
C ILE A 80 -13.12 -10.09 7.63
N TYR A 81 -12.70 -9.21 6.73
CA TYR A 81 -11.52 -9.40 5.90
C TYR A 81 -10.63 -8.17 5.89
N VAL A 82 -9.34 -8.43 5.83
CA VAL A 82 -8.27 -7.42 5.89
C VAL A 82 -7.90 -6.99 4.47
N LEU A 83 -7.66 -5.71 4.27
CA LEU A 83 -7.04 -5.18 3.07
C LEU A 83 -5.61 -4.74 3.40
N SER A 84 -4.62 -5.52 2.98
CA SER A 84 -3.19 -5.26 3.23
C SER A 84 -2.41 -4.86 1.98
N SER A 85 -3.02 -5.03 0.81
CA SER A 85 -2.47 -4.66 -0.50
C SER A 85 -3.58 -4.15 -1.42
N TYR A 86 -3.20 -3.51 -2.51
CA TYR A 86 -4.12 -2.96 -3.51
C TYR A 86 -3.74 -3.50 -4.87
N ASP A 87 -4.67 -4.15 -5.57
CA ASP A 87 -4.44 -4.64 -6.92
C ASP A 87 -4.35 -3.45 -7.89
N CYS A 88 -3.17 -3.23 -8.48
CA CYS A 88 -2.94 -2.13 -9.39
C CYS A 88 -3.59 -2.32 -10.79
N LEU A 89 -4.11 -3.49 -11.09
CA LEU A 89 -4.88 -3.76 -12.29
C LEU A 89 -6.37 -3.41 -12.12
N GLU A 90 -6.83 -3.29 -10.87
CA GLU A 90 -8.21 -2.95 -10.53
C GLU A 90 -8.37 -1.44 -10.28
N VAL A 91 -8.79 -0.72 -11.32
CA VAL A 91 -8.97 0.75 -11.26
C VAL A 91 -9.89 1.18 -10.10
N THR A 92 -10.92 0.40 -9.81
CA THR A 92 -11.86 0.66 -8.72
C THR A 92 -11.17 0.60 -7.35
N VAL A 93 -10.28 -0.38 -7.16
CA VAL A 93 -9.50 -0.52 -5.91
C VAL A 93 -8.54 0.65 -5.75
N LEU A 94 -7.81 1.02 -6.80
CA LEU A 94 -6.90 2.16 -6.77
C LEU A 94 -7.62 3.48 -6.49
N LYS A 95 -8.71 3.74 -7.21
CA LYS A 95 -9.45 4.99 -7.12
C LYS A 95 -10.21 5.15 -5.80
N ASN A 96 -10.90 4.12 -5.36
CA ASN A 96 -11.82 4.22 -4.23
C ASN A 96 -11.18 3.83 -2.89
N LYS A 97 -10.22 2.89 -2.89
CA LYS A 97 -9.61 2.40 -1.66
C LYS A 97 -8.22 2.98 -1.46
N MET A 98 -7.28 2.70 -2.34
CA MET A 98 -5.90 3.17 -2.19
C MET A 98 -5.80 4.69 -2.12
N SER A 99 -6.47 5.39 -3.02
CA SER A 99 -6.47 6.87 -3.05
C SER A 99 -7.01 7.47 -1.75
N GLU A 100 -8.08 6.88 -1.20
CA GLU A 100 -8.65 7.32 0.08
C GLU A 100 -7.68 7.06 1.24
N ASP A 101 -7.07 5.89 1.30
CA ASP A 101 -6.16 5.49 2.38
C ASP A 101 -4.88 6.34 2.35
N VAL A 102 -4.34 6.63 1.16
CA VAL A 102 -3.23 7.60 1.01
C VAL A 102 -3.63 8.99 1.48
N ARG A 103 -4.84 9.46 1.13
CA ARG A 103 -5.34 10.77 1.58
C ARG A 103 -5.46 10.84 3.12
N ILE A 104 -5.91 9.77 3.75
CA ILE A 104 -5.99 9.67 5.21
C ILE A 104 -4.58 9.73 5.82
N LEU A 105 -3.62 8.99 5.28
CA LEU A 105 -2.23 8.99 5.74
C LEU A 105 -1.59 10.39 5.64
N PHE A 106 -1.79 11.10 4.53
CA PHE A 106 -1.30 12.48 4.40
C PHE A 106 -2.00 13.45 5.36
N THR A 107 -3.26 13.23 5.66
CA THR A 107 -3.98 14.02 6.67
C THR A 107 -3.41 13.76 8.06
N GLU A 108 -3.14 12.51 8.40
CA GLU A 108 -2.44 12.11 9.64
C GLU A 108 -1.09 12.82 9.76
N TYR A 109 -0.26 12.80 8.72
CA TYR A 109 1.02 13.51 8.73
C TYR A 109 0.89 15.01 8.93
N ARG A 110 -0.13 15.63 8.34
CA ARG A 110 -0.41 17.05 8.51
C ARG A 110 -0.83 17.36 9.94
N GLN A 111 -1.65 16.53 10.54
CA GLN A 111 -2.10 16.68 11.93
C GLN A 111 -0.94 16.49 12.91
N LYS A 112 -0.09 15.48 12.69
CA LYS A 112 1.12 15.25 13.49
C LYS A 112 2.05 16.47 13.47
N ARG A 113 2.29 17.07 12.30
CA ARG A 113 3.11 18.29 12.18
C ARG A 113 2.53 19.49 12.92
N LYS A 114 1.21 19.57 13.04
CA LYS A 114 0.51 20.65 13.77
C LYS A 114 0.37 20.38 15.28
N GLY A 115 0.82 19.23 15.77
CA GLY A 115 0.63 18.78 17.14
C GLY A 115 -0.82 18.42 17.50
N ASN A 116 -1.71 18.33 16.52
CA ASN A 116 -3.15 18.08 16.70
C ASN A 116 -3.53 16.62 16.32
N PHE A 117 -2.58 15.73 16.22
CA PHE A 117 -2.87 14.35 15.89
C PHE A 117 -3.54 13.67 17.08
N ASN A 118 -4.81 13.32 16.88
CA ASN A 118 -5.57 12.50 17.80
C ASN A 118 -6.01 11.24 17.05
N SER A 119 -5.47 10.10 17.44
CA SER A 119 -5.71 8.78 16.82
C SER A 119 -7.06 8.18 17.24
N THR A 120 -8.08 9.00 17.42
CA THR A 120 -9.42 8.53 17.79
C THR A 120 -10.24 8.03 16.62
N SER A 121 -9.78 8.23 15.39
CA SER A 121 -10.43 7.68 14.21
C SER A 121 -10.11 6.20 14.08
N ARG A 122 -11.13 5.34 14.16
CA ARG A 122 -11.04 3.90 13.89
C ARG A 122 -10.25 3.61 12.61
N ARG A 123 -10.39 4.47 11.59
CA ARG A 123 -9.73 4.30 10.30
C ARG A 123 -8.24 4.62 10.34
N ALA A 124 -7.80 5.55 11.19
CA ALA A 124 -6.39 5.80 11.42
C ALA A 124 -5.71 4.62 12.12
N ASP A 125 -6.42 3.97 13.04
CA ASP A 125 -5.95 2.76 13.72
C ASP A 125 -5.93 1.56 12.75
N ASP A 126 -6.95 1.41 11.91
CA ASP A 126 -7.01 0.38 10.87
C ASP A 126 -5.85 0.48 9.87
N LEU A 127 -5.39 1.70 9.57
CA LEU A 127 -4.27 1.92 8.66
C LEU A 127 -2.89 1.65 9.28
N LYS A 128 -2.77 1.72 10.60
CA LYS A 128 -1.47 1.47 11.28
C LYS A 128 -1.07 0.00 11.28
N GLY A 129 -2.00 -0.91 11.03
CA GLY A 129 -1.77 -2.33 11.27
C GLY A 129 -1.61 -2.65 12.77
N ASP A 130 -1.55 -3.92 13.11
CA ASP A 130 -1.39 -4.34 14.50
C ASP A 130 0.00 -3.98 15.05
N GLU A 131 0.10 -2.89 15.80
CA GLU A 131 1.20 -2.67 16.76
C GLU A 131 0.95 -3.44 18.09
N LYS A 132 0.12 -4.49 18.04
CA LYS A 132 -0.11 -5.35 19.20
C LYS A 132 0.81 -6.56 19.16
N ASN A 133 1.97 -6.36 19.65
CA ASN A 133 2.76 -7.38 20.35
C ASN A 133 3.12 -6.85 21.72
#